data_78c8c05f07775b2de82c7e578416cd7f
#
_entry.id   78c8c05f07775b2de82c7e578416cd7f
#
_cell.length_a   1.000
_cell.length_b   1.000
_cell.length_c   1.000
_cell.angle_alpha   90.00
_cell.angle_beta   90.00
_cell.angle_gamma   90.00
#
_symmetry.space_group_name_H-M   'P 1'
#
loop_
_entity.id
_entity.type
_entity.pdbx_description
1 polymer ?
#
loop_
_entity_poly.entity_id
_entity_poly.type
_entity_poly.pdbx_seq_one_letter_code
_entity_poly.pdbx_strand_id
1 'polypeptide(L)'
;TLTPDYEPSGGQYLNKAAVFSSLGXARLSQLALGCSVVAMVSHSAGYSGGXYGVFCMAVWCACFGMTTVVSFLDATRLHACLPVSWDNLTXAFAALATLMYVTASVVYPVYFVRAECPYAGCEVRNFRIAVTVCSIAGSLAYGAEVILSRXKPGRVVGYMATVSGLLKVVQGFVACIIFGALANGTEYSRHVATIYCVVVYAVCFAMTTVVVILTVSGPHRGLKLPFDRFVVVYTLLAVLLYLSASVVWPVFCFDRKYGSPRRPSSCPRGRCPWDSKXVVAVFSVVNLALYVADLVYSQRIRFVTQQPRVLEQNGTKRNRMIRNRIEWEKTLLYTQK
;
A
#
# COMPACT_ATOMS: atom_id res chain seq x y z
N THR A 1 -17.16 14.05 -22.49
CA THR A 1 -18.25 13.10 -22.37
C THR A 1 -18.91 13.17 -21.02
N LEU A 2 -20.17 12.88 -21.01
CA LEU A 2 -20.88 12.85 -19.74
C LEU A 2 -20.47 11.62 -18.96
N THR A 3 -20.17 11.84 -17.73
CA THR A 3 -19.89 10.71 -16.86
C THR A 3 -21.20 10.09 -16.40
N PRO A 4 -21.13 8.84 -15.93
CA PRO A 4 -22.37 8.21 -15.47
C PRO A 4 -23.04 8.94 -14.34
N ASP A 5 -22.27 9.68 -13.57
CA ASP A 5 -22.82 10.39 -12.42
C ASP A 5 -23.11 11.85 -12.73
N TYR A 6 -22.95 12.26 -13.97
CA TYR A 6 -23.29 13.60 -14.35
C TYR A 6 -24.81 13.77 -14.36
N GLU A 7 -25.28 14.88 -13.84
CA GLU A 7 -26.69 15.15 -13.82
C GLU A 7 -27.02 16.34 -14.68
N PRO A 8 -27.80 16.14 -15.72
CA PRO A 8 -28.15 17.26 -16.58
C PRO A 8 -29.09 18.25 -15.96
N SER A 9 -29.62 17.97 -14.80
CA SER A 9 -30.50 18.91 -14.14
C SER A 9 -29.75 20.13 -13.67
N GLY A 10 -28.78 20.46 -14.34
CA GLY A 10 -28.08 21.68 -14.26
C GLY A 10 -27.80 22.16 -12.87
N GLY A 11 -26.72 22.82 -12.73
CA GLY A 11 -26.40 23.37 -11.46
C GLY A 11 -26.14 22.38 -10.37
N GLN A 12 -26.13 21.12 -10.71
CA GLN A 12 -25.82 20.11 -9.73
C GLN A 12 -24.31 20.04 -9.59
N TYR A 13 -23.80 20.83 -8.68
CA TYR A 13 -22.37 20.80 -8.42
C TYR A 13 -22.00 19.63 -7.54
N LEU A 14 -22.93 19.20 -6.71
CA LEU A 14 -22.66 18.09 -5.82
C LEU A 14 -22.96 16.78 -6.53
N ASN A 15 -22.00 15.88 -6.52
CA ASN A 15 -22.18 14.56 -7.05
C ASN A 15 -22.75 13.67 -5.96
N LYS A 16 -24.07 13.56 -5.95
CA LYS A 16 -24.74 12.80 -4.90
C LYS A 16 -24.38 11.32 -4.95
N ALA A 17 -24.15 10.80 -6.14
CA ALA A 17 -23.77 9.39 -6.25
C ALA A 17 -22.42 9.14 -5.58
N ALA A 18 -21.49 10.06 -5.72
CA ALA A 18 -20.19 9.90 -5.08
C ALA A 18 -20.32 9.92 -3.56
N VAL A 19 -21.23 10.72 -3.04
CA VAL A 19 -21.35 10.85 -1.58
C VAL A 19 -22.13 9.69 -0.98
N PHE A 20 -23.22 9.27 -1.63
CA PHE A 20 -24.15 8.32 -1.04
C PHE A 20 -23.99 6.90 -1.57
N SER A 21 -23.01 6.66 -2.40
CA SER A 21 -22.73 5.30 -2.83
C SER A 21 -22.05 4.52 -1.69
N SER A 22 -21.88 3.22 -1.92
CA SER A 22 -21.14 2.42 -0.96
C SER A 22 -19.73 2.96 -0.77
N LEU A 23 -19.12 3.39 -1.85
CA LEU A 23 -17.80 3.98 -1.77
C LEU A 23 -17.83 5.28 -0.97
N GLY A 24 -18.82 6.12 -1.17
CA GLY A 24 -19.02 7.31 -0.38
C GLY A 24 -19.17 7.00 1.11
N UNK A 25 -19.66 6.09 1.32
CA UNK A 25 -19.87 5.69 2.54
C UNK A 25 -18.73 5.29 3.21
N ALA A 26 -18.06 4.53 2.57
CA ALA A 26 -16.80 4.13 3.17
C ALA A 26 -15.95 5.34 3.49
N ARG A 27 -15.91 6.28 2.59
CA ARG A 27 -15.10 7.47 2.82
C ARG A 27 -15.64 8.33 3.96
N LEU A 28 -16.94 8.42 4.11
CA LEU A 28 -17.51 9.14 5.25
C LEU A 28 -17.13 8.43 6.55
N SER A 29 -17.13 7.11 6.56
CA SER A 29 -16.70 6.37 7.73
C SER A 29 -15.23 6.66 8.05
N GLN A 30 -14.40 6.73 7.02
CA GLN A 30 -13.00 7.06 7.22
C GLN A 30 -12.85 8.44 7.87
N LEU A 31 -13.63 9.39 7.41
CA LEU A 31 -13.57 10.74 7.95
C LEU A 31 -14.05 10.76 9.40
N ALA A 32 -15.17 10.11 9.67
CA ALA A 32 -15.70 10.11 11.03
C ALA A 32 -14.75 9.43 12.00
N LEU A 33 -14.22 8.29 11.60
CA LEU A 33 -13.31 7.54 12.46
C LEU A 33 -11.99 8.28 12.65
N GLY A 34 -11.48 8.88 11.59
CA GLY A 34 -10.24 9.63 11.70
C GLY A 34 -10.39 10.85 12.59
N CYS A 35 -11.49 11.55 12.44
CA CYS A 35 -11.78 12.69 13.29
C CYS A 35 -11.89 12.26 14.74
N SER A 36 -12.59 11.16 15.00
CA SER A 36 -12.75 10.66 16.35
C SER A 36 -11.42 10.29 16.98
N VAL A 37 -10.57 9.60 16.21
CA VAL A 37 -9.27 9.18 16.74
C VAL A 37 -8.42 10.40 17.09
N VAL A 38 -8.33 11.35 16.17
CA VAL A 38 -7.50 12.52 16.42
C VAL A 38 -8.03 13.30 17.61
N ALA A 39 -9.34 13.45 17.69
CA ALA A 39 -9.94 14.19 18.80
C ALA A 39 -9.67 13.51 20.14
N MET A 40 -9.85 12.18 20.19
CA MET A 40 -9.64 11.47 21.44
C MET A 40 -8.18 11.49 21.87
N VAL A 41 -7.28 11.33 20.94
CA VAL A 41 -5.85 11.36 21.30
C VAL A 41 -5.45 12.75 21.77
N SER A 42 -5.94 13.78 21.11
CA SER A 42 -5.59 15.14 21.48
C SER A 42 -6.19 15.52 22.84
N HIS A 43 -7.43 15.09 23.09
CA HIS A 43 -8.11 15.47 24.32
C HIS A 43 -7.59 14.73 25.54
N SER A 44 -7.38 13.45 25.41
CA SER A 44 -7.18 12.58 26.56
C SER A 44 -5.72 12.46 27.00
N ALA A 45 -4.83 13.24 26.39
CA ALA A 45 -3.41 13.09 26.64
C ALA A 45 -2.93 11.70 26.28
N GLY A 46 -3.63 11.06 25.38
CA GLY A 46 -3.22 9.75 24.90
C GLY A 46 -2.04 9.81 23.97
N TYR A 47 -1.65 10.99 23.58
CA TYR A 47 -0.52 11.18 22.71
C TYR A 47 0.71 11.56 23.53
N SER A 48 1.69 10.73 23.50
CA SER A 48 2.96 11.06 24.10
C SER A 48 3.98 11.10 22.99
N GLY A 49 4.94 11.95 23.10
CA GLY A 49 5.96 12.07 22.07
C GLY A 49 6.63 10.74 21.78
N GLY A 50 7.68 10.84 21.09
CA GLY A 50 8.35 9.63 20.69
C GLY A 50 7.87 9.12 19.34
N UNK A 51 8.39 8.28 18.82
CA UNK A 51 8.27 7.89 17.60
C UNK A 51 7.05 7.33 17.26
N TYR A 52 6.84 6.45 18.15
CA TYR A 52 5.63 5.68 17.85
C TYR A 52 4.37 6.54 17.93
N GLY A 53 4.35 7.44 18.89
CA GLY A 53 3.23 8.35 19.01
C GLY A 53 3.13 9.29 17.82
N VAL A 54 4.28 9.82 17.40
CA VAL A 54 4.30 10.71 16.24
C VAL A 54 3.88 9.96 15.01
N PHE A 55 4.35 8.73 14.84
CA PHE A 55 3.95 7.94 13.67
C PHE A 55 2.44 7.73 13.62
N CYS A 56 1.86 7.32 14.73
CA CYS A 56 0.43 7.05 14.75
C CYS A 56 -0.38 8.32 14.46
N MET A 57 -0.01 9.41 15.11
CA MET A 57 -0.71 10.67 14.87
C MET A 57 -0.55 11.14 13.44
N ALA A 58 0.65 10.99 12.89
CA ALA A 58 0.87 11.37 11.50
C ALA A 58 0.01 10.54 10.55
N VAL A 59 -0.10 9.24 10.82
CA VAL A 59 -0.95 8.39 9.99
C VAL A 59 -2.40 8.86 10.03
N TRP A 60 -2.92 9.04 11.22
CA TRP A 60 -4.33 9.42 11.35
C TRP A 60 -4.59 10.79 10.74
N CYS A 61 -3.72 11.75 10.97
CA CYS A 61 -3.92 13.09 10.43
C CYS A 61 -3.75 13.14 8.91
N ALA A 62 -2.71 12.49 8.41
CA ALA A 62 -2.45 12.51 6.97
C ALA A 62 -3.56 11.81 6.22
N CYS A 63 -4.00 10.67 6.73
CA CYS A 63 -5.09 9.94 6.06
C CYS A 63 -6.38 10.74 6.12
N PHE A 64 -6.66 11.38 7.25
CA PHE A 64 -7.84 12.22 7.34
C PHE A 64 -7.78 13.36 6.33
N GLY A 65 -6.65 14.03 6.25
CA GLY A 65 -6.49 15.12 5.31
C GLY A 65 -6.65 14.68 3.87
N MET A 66 -6.00 13.57 3.53
CA MET A 66 -6.08 13.10 2.15
C MET A 66 -7.49 12.62 1.80
N THR A 67 -8.15 11.93 2.74
CA THR A 67 -9.53 11.50 2.48
C THR A 67 -10.45 12.69 2.35
N THR A 68 -10.22 13.74 3.14
CA THR A 68 -11.01 14.96 3.00
C THR A 68 -10.85 15.54 1.59
N VAL A 69 -9.60 15.61 1.12
CA VAL A 69 -9.36 16.16 -0.21
C VAL A 69 -9.98 15.26 -1.28
N VAL A 70 -9.79 13.96 -1.16
CA VAL A 70 -10.36 13.04 -2.15
C VAL A 70 -11.88 13.14 -2.17
N SER A 71 -12.50 13.17 -0.99
CA SER A 71 -13.95 13.23 -0.91
C SER A 71 -14.49 14.54 -1.48
N PHE A 72 -13.81 15.64 -1.19
CA PHE A 72 -14.24 16.93 -1.71
C PHE A 72 -14.12 16.97 -3.23
N LEU A 73 -13.01 16.52 -3.76
CA LEU A 73 -12.80 16.56 -5.21
C LEU A 73 -13.78 15.63 -5.93
N ASP A 74 -14.08 14.49 -5.32
CA ASP A 74 -15.02 13.56 -5.93
C ASP A 74 -16.45 14.10 -5.86
N ALA A 75 -16.82 14.68 -4.73
CA ALA A 75 -18.18 15.18 -4.55
C ALA A 75 -18.46 16.40 -5.44
N THR A 76 -17.45 17.20 -5.71
CA THR A 76 -17.62 18.39 -6.54
C THR A 76 -17.26 18.16 -8.00
N ARG A 77 -16.86 16.95 -8.35
CA ARG A 77 -16.41 16.60 -9.70
C ARG A 77 -15.17 17.34 -10.14
N LEU A 78 -14.51 18.04 -9.23
CA LEU A 78 -13.29 18.76 -9.58
C LEU A 78 -12.13 17.80 -9.89
N HIS A 79 -12.23 16.53 -9.48
CA HIS A 79 -11.19 15.58 -9.81
C HIS A 79 -10.98 15.44 -11.32
N ALA A 80 -12.03 15.71 -12.09
CA ALA A 80 -11.92 15.59 -13.54
C ALA A 80 -11.00 16.64 -14.14
N CYS A 81 -10.75 17.72 -13.42
CA CYS A 81 -9.85 18.76 -13.89
C CYS A 81 -8.39 18.46 -13.64
N LEU A 82 -8.10 17.46 -12.83
CA LEU A 82 -6.73 17.16 -12.45
C LEU A 82 -6.06 16.29 -13.51
N PRO A 83 -4.78 16.55 -13.79
CA PRO A 83 -4.06 15.74 -14.76
C PRO A 83 -3.50 14.45 -14.14
N VAL A 84 -4.37 13.71 -13.47
CA VAL A 84 -3.98 12.46 -12.82
C VAL A 84 -5.00 11.40 -13.16
N SER A 85 -4.59 10.13 -13.05
CA SER A 85 -5.52 9.03 -13.17
C SER A 85 -6.23 8.86 -11.84
N TRP A 86 -7.43 9.36 -11.76
CA TRP A 86 -8.15 9.43 -10.49
C TRP A 86 -8.36 8.06 -9.87
N ASP A 87 -8.77 7.09 -10.68
CA ASP A 87 -9.00 5.75 -10.13
C ASP A 87 -7.72 5.14 -9.60
N ASN A 88 -6.61 5.31 -10.30
CA ASN A 88 -5.34 4.80 -9.83
C ASN A 88 -4.88 5.51 -8.58
N LEU A 89 -5.02 6.82 -8.55
CA LEU A 89 -4.59 7.59 -7.39
C LEU A 89 -5.35 7.16 -6.14
N THR A 90 -6.67 7.09 -6.25
CA THR A 90 -7.47 6.74 -5.08
C THR A 90 -7.31 5.28 -4.66
N UNK A 91 -7.02 4.45 -5.48
CA UNK A 91 -6.83 3.20 -5.15
C UNK A 91 -5.63 3.03 -4.47
N ALA A 92 -4.57 3.63 -5.04
CA ALA A 92 -3.27 3.55 -4.40
C ALA A 92 -3.31 4.17 -3.00
N PHE A 93 -3.92 5.31 -2.88
CA PHE A 93 -4.01 5.93 -1.56
C PHE A 93 -4.78 5.05 -0.58
N ALA A 94 -5.91 4.49 -0.99
CA ALA A 94 -6.69 3.67 -0.07
C ALA A 94 -5.91 2.45 0.38
N ALA A 95 -5.17 1.83 -0.53
CA ALA A 95 -4.36 0.68 -0.17
C ALA A 95 -3.25 1.06 0.81
N LEU A 96 -2.58 2.18 0.54
CA LEU A 96 -1.53 2.64 1.44
C LEU A 96 -2.10 3.02 2.80
N ALA A 97 -3.23 3.70 2.80
CA ALA A 97 -3.87 4.08 4.05
C ALA A 97 -4.27 2.86 4.86
N THR A 98 -4.75 1.82 4.18
CA THR A 98 -5.08 0.58 4.88
C THR A 98 -3.86 0.03 5.60
N LEU A 99 -2.73 -0.03 4.91
CA LEU A 99 -1.52 -0.57 5.51
C LEU A 99 -1.04 0.29 6.67
N MET A 100 -1.10 1.61 6.50
CA MET A 100 -0.67 2.50 7.57
C MET A 100 -1.59 2.41 8.78
N TYR A 101 -2.90 2.32 8.54
CA TYR A 101 -3.85 2.17 9.64
C TYR A 101 -3.68 0.84 10.36
N VAL A 102 -3.43 -0.23 9.62
CA VAL A 102 -3.18 -1.52 10.26
C VAL A 102 -1.94 -1.42 11.14
N THR A 103 -0.91 -0.78 10.64
CA THR A 103 0.32 -0.63 11.41
C THR A 103 0.07 0.21 12.66
N ALA A 104 -0.64 1.33 12.53
CA ALA A 104 -0.95 2.16 13.69
C ALA A 104 -1.83 1.42 14.68
N SER A 105 -2.74 0.58 14.18
CA SER A 105 -3.63 -0.19 15.04
C SER A 105 -2.89 -1.26 15.83
N VAL A 106 -1.71 -1.65 15.38
CA VAL A 106 -0.86 -2.56 16.13
C VAL A 106 0.09 -1.77 17.04
N VAL A 107 0.74 -0.76 16.49
CA VAL A 107 1.76 -0.02 17.21
C VAL A 107 1.15 0.74 18.40
N TYR A 108 0.02 1.38 18.18
CA TYR A 108 -0.54 2.22 19.24
C TYR A 108 -0.89 1.42 20.49
N PRO A 109 -1.67 0.32 20.40
CA PRO A 109 -1.97 -0.40 21.66
C PRO A 109 -0.74 -1.06 22.25
N VAL A 110 0.20 -1.51 21.44
CA VAL A 110 1.40 -2.15 21.99
C VAL A 110 2.18 -1.20 22.88
N TYR A 111 2.26 0.05 22.50
CA TYR A 111 3.08 1.00 23.23
C TYR A 111 2.30 1.91 24.18
N PHE A 112 0.99 2.02 24.01
CA PHE A 112 0.21 3.00 24.77
C PHE A 112 -0.93 2.42 25.56
N VAL A 113 -1.37 1.20 25.30
CA VAL A 113 -2.43 0.57 26.09
C VAL A 113 -1.78 -0.40 27.06
N ARG A 114 -1.93 -0.10 28.35
CA ARG A 114 -1.34 -0.95 29.38
C ARG A 114 -2.38 -1.90 29.93
N ALA A 115 -1.92 -3.11 30.25
CA ALA A 115 -2.83 -4.12 30.82
C ALA A 115 -3.31 -3.70 32.18
N GLU A 116 -2.43 -3.09 32.96
CA GLU A 116 -2.79 -2.65 34.31
C GLU A 116 -3.58 -1.38 34.27
N CYS A 117 -4.49 -1.24 35.18
CA CYS A 117 -5.33 -0.08 35.25
C CYS A 117 -5.27 0.50 36.64
N PRO A 118 -4.32 1.41 36.90
CA PRO A 118 -4.36 2.12 38.17
C PRO A 118 -5.69 2.85 38.25
N TYR A 119 -6.31 2.77 39.40
CA TYR A 119 -7.65 3.30 39.51
C TYR A 119 -7.77 4.76 39.05
N ALA A 120 -6.72 5.52 39.22
CA ALA A 120 -6.75 6.91 38.77
C ALA A 120 -6.48 7.04 37.29
N GLY A 121 -5.95 6.01 36.64
CA GLY A 121 -5.57 6.07 35.26
C GLY A 121 -6.48 5.33 34.30
N CYS A 122 -7.58 4.78 34.79
CA CYS A 122 -8.43 3.99 33.93
C CYS A 122 -9.10 4.79 32.84
N GLU A 123 -9.36 6.05 33.08
CA GLU A 123 -9.98 6.89 32.07
C GLU A 123 -9.07 7.04 30.85
N VAL A 124 -7.78 7.27 31.10
CA VAL A 124 -6.84 7.38 29.99
C VAL A 124 -6.75 6.06 29.23
N ARG A 125 -6.67 4.95 29.98
CA ARG A 125 -6.63 3.64 29.33
C ARG A 125 -7.86 3.40 28.49
N ASN A 126 -9.04 3.77 29.00
CA ASN A 126 -10.28 3.58 28.24
C ASN A 126 -10.29 4.40 26.99
N PHE A 127 -9.79 5.64 27.02
CA PHE A 127 -9.66 6.44 25.81
C PHE A 127 -8.72 5.79 24.81
N ARG A 128 -7.61 5.25 25.29
CA ARG A 128 -6.65 4.62 24.39
C ARG A 128 -7.21 3.34 23.78
N ILE A 129 -8.02 2.60 24.52
CA ILE A 129 -8.70 1.45 23.95
C ILE A 129 -9.69 1.89 22.89
N ALA A 130 -10.43 2.98 23.14
CA ALA A 130 -11.37 3.49 22.16
C ALA A 130 -10.64 3.96 20.90
N VAL A 131 -9.50 4.60 21.07
CA VAL A 131 -8.69 5.00 19.92
C VAL A 131 -8.28 3.78 19.10
N THR A 132 -7.85 2.73 19.78
CA THR A 132 -7.44 1.52 19.09
C THR A 132 -8.59 0.90 18.31
N VAL A 133 -9.77 0.83 18.94
CA VAL A 133 -10.94 0.26 18.27
C VAL A 133 -11.29 1.09 17.03
N CYS A 134 -11.28 2.41 17.17
CA CYS A 134 -11.59 3.27 16.04
C CYS A 134 -10.53 3.17 14.95
N SER A 135 -9.27 3.00 15.32
CA SER A 135 -8.22 2.82 14.34
C SER A 135 -8.40 1.52 13.57
N ILE A 136 -8.77 0.46 14.28
CA ILE A 136 -9.05 -0.81 13.60
C ILE A 136 -10.22 -0.65 12.64
N ALA A 137 -11.27 0.01 13.10
CA ALA A 137 -12.41 0.25 12.22
C ALA A 137 -12.02 1.09 11.01
N GLY A 138 -11.12 2.05 11.20
CA GLY A 138 -10.59 2.82 10.08
C GLY A 138 -9.85 1.96 9.08
N SER A 139 -9.06 1.01 9.58
CA SER A 139 -8.40 0.05 8.69
C SER A 139 -9.43 -0.68 7.83
N LEU A 140 -10.52 -1.11 8.45
CA LEU A 140 -11.56 -1.80 7.71
C LEU A 140 -12.23 -0.89 6.70
N ALA A 141 -12.42 0.36 7.05
CA ALA A 141 -13.05 1.32 6.13
C ALA A 141 -12.18 1.58 4.91
N TYR A 142 -10.87 1.73 5.11
CA TYR A 142 -9.99 1.91 3.97
C TYR A 142 -9.86 0.63 3.14
N GLY A 143 -9.82 -0.52 3.79
CA GLY A 143 -9.81 -1.78 3.08
C GLY A 143 -11.08 -1.98 2.28
N ALA A 144 -12.22 -1.58 2.84
CA ALA A 144 -13.48 -1.65 2.13
C ALA A 144 -13.44 -0.79 0.88
N GLU A 145 -12.82 0.37 0.95
CA GLU A 145 -12.71 1.21 -0.25
C GLU A 145 -11.92 0.49 -1.34
N VAL A 146 -10.83 -0.17 -0.98
CA VAL A 146 -10.06 -0.91 -1.97
C VAL A 146 -10.92 -2.00 -2.61
N ILE A 147 -11.65 -2.75 -1.80
CA ILE A 147 -12.48 -3.83 -2.32
C ILE A 147 -13.59 -3.28 -3.20
N LEU A 148 -14.25 -2.23 -2.76
CA LEU A 148 -15.33 -1.65 -3.55
C LEU A 148 -14.83 -1.08 -4.86
N SER A 149 -13.64 -0.53 -4.85
CA SER A 149 -13.07 0.01 -6.08
C SER A 149 -12.73 -1.07 -7.07
N ARG A 150 -12.34 -2.24 -6.58
CA ARG A 150 -12.08 -3.35 -7.47
C ARG A 150 -13.32 -3.99 -8.03
N UNK A 151 -14.11 -3.87 -7.41
CA UNK A 151 -15.19 -4.54 -7.72
C UNK A 151 -16.20 -3.82 -8.40
N LYS A 152 -15.88 -2.93 -9.07
CA LYS A 152 -16.87 -2.19 -9.82
C LYS A 152 -17.33 -3.01 -11.00
N PRO A 153 -18.54 -3.43 -11.02
CA PRO A 153 -19.00 -4.29 -12.13
C PRO A 153 -19.08 -3.51 -13.43
N GLY A 154 -18.67 -4.18 -14.50
CA GLY A 154 -18.79 -3.63 -15.83
C GLY A 154 -17.82 -2.52 -16.17
N ARG A 155 -16.82 -2.28 -15.34
CA ARG A 155 -15.86 -1.23 -15.60
C ARG A 155 -14.45 -1.81 -15.63
N VAL A 156 -13.64 -1.27 -16.51
CA VAL A 156 -12.23 -1.62 -16.54
C VAL A 156 -11.55 -0.82 -15.46
N VAL A 157 -10.88 -1.52 -14.58
CA VAL A 157 -10.23 -0.89 -13.44
C VAL A 157 -8.81 -0.55 -13.82
N GLY A 158 -8.28 0.50 -13.23
CA GLY A 158 -6.91 0.89 -13.50
C GLY A 158 -5.90 -0.09 -12.91
N TYR A 159 -4.65 0.10 -13.32
CA TYR A 159 -3.60 -0.82 -12.90
C TYR A 159 -3.46 -0.91 -11.38
N MET A 160 -3.63 0.20 -10.67
CA MET A 160 -3.40 0.16 -9.22
C MET A 160 -4.45 -0.67 -8.48
N ALA A 161 -5.59 -0.96 -9.11
CA ALA A 161 -6.57 -1.84 -8.50
C ALA A 161 -6.33 -3.30 -8.85
N THR A 162 -5.39 -3.60 -9.73
CA THR A 162 -5.03 -4.98 -10.01
C THR A 162 -4.19 -5.54 -8.87
N VAL A 163 -4.06 -6.87 -8.87
CA VAL A 163 -3.23 -7.50 -7.86
C VAL A 163 -1.78 -7.01 -7.96
N SER A 164 -1.26 -6.90 -9.17
CA SER A 164 0.10 -6.42 -9.35
C SER A 164 0.26 -5.00 -8.82
N GLY A 165 -0.69 -4.13 -9.10
CA GLY A 165 -0.63 -2.75 -8.61
C GLY A 165 -0.70 -2.68 -7.10
N LEU A 166 -1.59 -3.47 -6.49
CA LEU A 166 -1.69 -3.50 -5.04
C LEU A 166 -0.41 -4.05 -4.42
N LEU A 167 0.17 -5.06 -5.06
CA LEU A 167 1.44 -5.58 -4.58
C LEU A 167 2.54 -4.53 -4.62
N LYS A 168 2.50 -3.64 -5.62
CA LYS A 168 3.48 -2.55 -5.66
C LYS A 168 3.36 -1.65 -4.44
N VAL A 169 2.14 -1.35 -4.03
CA VAL A 169 1.93 -0.53 -2.85
C VAL A 169 2.47 -1.24 -1.60
N VAL A 170 2.18 -2.53 -1.47
CA VAL A 170 2.66 -3.28 -0.31
C VAL A 170 4.19 -3.36 -0.32
N GLN A 171 4.78 -3.60 -1.49
CA GLN A 171 6.23 -3.64 -1.61
C GLN A 171 6.87 -2.32 -1.19
N GLY A 172 6.29 -1.23 -1.63
CA GLY A 172 6.79 0.08 -1.22
C GLY A 172 6.65 0.32 0.27
N PHE A 173 5.53 -0.10 0.83
CA PHE A 173 5.33 0.05 2.26
C PHE A 173 6.32 -0.78 3.07
N VAL A 174 6.54 -2.02 2.66
CA VAL A 174 7.51 -2.88 3.32
C VAL A 174 8.91 -2.28 3.22
N ALA A 175 9.25 -1.71 2.07
CA ALA A 175 10.53 -1.04 1.93
C ALA A 175 10.66 0.12 2.92
N CYS A 176 9.58 0.85 3.16
CA CYS A 176 9.63 1.93 4.15
C CYS A 176 9.88 1.39 5.55
N ILE A 177 9.31 0.23 5.88
CA ILE A 177 9.60 -0.41 7.17
C ILE A 177 11.10 -0.74 7.24
N ILE A 178 11.65 -1.28 6.17
CA ILE A 178 13.07 -1.60 6.12
C ILE A 178 13.92 -0.35 6.35
N PHE A 179 13.58 0.74 5.66
CA PHE A 179 14.37 1.97 5.83
C PHE A 179 14.24 2.53 7.24
N GLY A 180 13.06 2.43 7.83
CA GLY A 180 12.89 2.85 9.21
C GLY A 180 13.78 2.07 10.15
N ALA A 181 13.85 0.76 9.94
CA ALA A 181 14.72 -0.08 10.76
C ALA A 181 16.20 0.23 10.51
N LEU A 182 16.55 0.46 9.25
CA LEU A 182 17.94 0.81 8.93
C LEU A 182 18.36 2.11 9.62
N ALA A 183 17.45 3.04 9.74
CA ALA A 183 17.76 4.31 10.37
C ALA A 183 17.92 4.19 11.89
N ASN A 184 17.56 3.06 12.45
CA ASN A 184 17.56 2.86 13.88
C ASN A 184 18.83 2.15 14.37
N GLY A 185 19.98 2.51 13.82
CA GLY A 185 21.25 2.09 14.35
C GLY A 185 21.71 0.71 13.96
N THR A 186 21.40 0.27 12.74
CA THR A 186 21.85 -1.05 12.31
C THR A 186 23.33 -1.12 11.99
N GLU A 187 24.01 0.03 11.89
CA GLU A 187 25.42 0.06 11.56
C GLU A 187 25.71 -0.65 10.23
N TYR A 188 24.86 -0.46 9.27
CA TYR A 188 24.98 -1.18 8.01
C TYR A 188 26.24 -0.80 7.25
N SER A 189 26.81 0.35 7.53
CA SER A 189 28.00 0.80 6.80
C SER A 189 29.29 0.08 7.23
N ARG A 190 29.23 -0.79 8.22
CA ARG A 190 30.42 -1.50 8.67
C ARG A 190 30.96 -2.48 7.63
N HIS A 191 30.07 -3.03 6.82
CA HIS A 191 30.46 -4.00 5.81
C HIS A 191 29.96 -3.58 4.44
N VAL A 192 30.80 -3.81 3.45
CA VAL A 192 30.39 -3.55 2.07
C VAL A 192 29.14 -4.37 1.72
N ALA A 193 29.08 -5.58 2.26
CA ALA A 193 27.95 -6.46 1.95
C ALA A 193 26.62 -5.87 2.42
N THR A 194 26.61 -5.29 3.61
CA THR A 194 25.36 -4.69 4.09
C THR A 194 25.06 -3.36 3.38
N ILE A 195 26.09 -2.65 2.94
CA ILE A 195 25.87 -1.49 2.09
C ILE A 195 25.22 -1.94 0.78
N TYR A 196 25.68 -3.04 0.22
CA TYR A 196 25.03 -3.58 -0.97
C TYR A 196 23.56 -3.85 -0.75
N CYS A 197 23.22 -4.43 0.41
CA CYS A 197 21.81 -4.67 0.71
C CYS A 197 21.00 -3.38 0.75
N VAL A 198 21.56 -2.35 1.35
CA VAL A 198 20.87 -1.07 1.40
C VAL A 198 20.66 -0.51 0.00
N VAL A 199 21.67 -0.65 -0.86
CA VAL A 199 21.51 -0.22 -2.24
C VAL A 199 20.39 -1.00 -2.93
N VAL A 200 20.32 -2.31 -2.69
CA VAL A 200 19.21 -3.11 -3.24
C VAL A 200 17.87 -2.56 -2.80
N TYR A 201 17.72 -2.33 -1.49
CA TYR A 201 16.45 -1.81 -0.98
C TYR A 201 16.11 -0.46 -1.61
N ALA A 202 17.11 0.40 -1.75
CA ALA A 202 16.87 1.73 -2.29
C ALA A 202 16.50 1.69 -3.77
N VAL A 203 17.22 0.89 -4.55
CA VAL A 203 16.95 0.80 -5.98
C VAL A 203 15.56 0.21 -6.22
N CYS A 204 15.23 -0.86 -5.51
CA CYS A 204 13.92 -1.48 -5.71
C CYS A 204 12.80 -0.55 -5.25
N PHE A 205 13.01 0.16 -4.16
CA PHE A 205 12.00 1.12 -3.73
C PHE A 205 11.81 2.22 -4.77
N ALA A 206 12.90 2.73 -5.32
CA ALA A 206 12.82 3.78 -6.31
C ALA A 206 12.07 3.31 -7.56
N MET A 207 12.39 2.11 -8.02
CA MET A 207 11.73 1.60 -9.23
C MET A 207 10.25 1.30 -8.99
N THR A 208 9.92 0.73 -7.83
CA THR A 208 8.53 0.49 -7.49
C THR A 208 7.76 1.81 -7.41
N THR A 209 8.38 2.82 -6.81
CA THR A 209 7.76 4.14 -6.73
C THR A 209 7.56 4.73 -8.11
N VAL A 210 8.53 4.56 -9.00
CA VAL A 210 8.38 5.06 -10.37
C VAL A 210 7.19 4.40 -11.05
N VAL A 211 7.02 3.09 -10.87
CA VAL A 211 5.89 2.40 -11.47
C VAL A 211 4.57 3.00 -10.96
N VAL A 212 4.48 3.21 -9.66
CA VAL A 212 3.25 3.77 -9.09
C VAL A 212 3.01 5.19 -9.61
N ILE A 213 4.06 6.00 -9.62
CA ILE A 213 3.91 7.39 -10.05
C ILE A 213 3.50 7.46 -11.52
N LEU A 214 4.12 6.66 -12.37
CA LEU A 214 3.75 6.66 -13.78
C LEU A 214 2.30 6.24 -13.97
N THR A 215 1.84 5.29 -13.17
CA THR A 215 0.46 4.83 -13.28
C THR A 215 -0.52 5.90 -12.81
N VAL A 216 -0.16 6.60 -11.74
CA VAL A 216 -1.05 7.58 -11.14
C VAL A 216 -1.07 8.89 -11.90
N SER A 217 0.01 9.23 -12.58
CA SER A 217 0.19 10.58 -13.10
C SER A 217 -0.56 10.86 -14.40
N GLY A 218 -1.56 10.05 -14.74
CA GLY A 218 -2.40 10.38 -15.86
C GLY A 218 -2.19 9.48 -17.04
N PRO A 219 -2.70 9.87 -18.18
CA PRO A 219 -2.64 9.00 -19.35
C PRO A 219 -1.21 8.69 -19.75
N HIS A 220 -0.93 7.44 -19.98
CA HIS A 220 0.39 6.99 -20.37
C HIS A 220 0.38 6.52 -21.80
N ARG A 221 -0.18 7.30 -22.64
CA ARG A 221 -0.37 6.87 -24.02
C ARG A 221 0.92 6.47 -24.69
N GLY A 222 1.97 7.19 -24.39
CA GLY A 222 3.27 6.88 -24.95
C GLY A 222 3.97 5.73 -24.27
N LEU A 223 3.47 5.28 -23.14
CA LEU A 223 4.15 4.27 -22.35
C LEU A 223 3.40 2.94 -22.32
N LYS A 224 2.33 2.81 -23.07
CA LYS A 224 1.53 1.62 -22.96
C LYS A 224 2.31 0.35 -23.23
N LEU A 225 2.93 0.28 -24.38
CA LEU A 225 3.55 -0.94 -24.82
C LEU A 225 4.78 -1.29 -24.01
N PRO A 226 5.75 -0.42 -23.88
CA PRO A 226 6.93 -0.78 -23.08
C PRO A 226 6.66 -0.86 -21.60
N PHE A 227 5.57 -0.26 -21.12
CA PHE A 227 5.32 -0.23 -19.69
C PHE A 227 5.11 -1.64 -19.13
N ASP A 228 4.31 -2.46 -19.79
CA ASP A 228 4.03 -3.80 -19.29
C ASP A 228 5.31 -4.63 -19.23
N ARG A 229 6.11 -4.56 -20.29
CA ARG A 229 7.36 -5.29 -20.30
C ARG A 229 8.32 -4.77 -19.24
N PHE A 230 8.37 -3.46 -19.09
CA PHE A 230 9.23 -2.86 -18.09
C PHE A 230 8.87 -3.36 -16.70
N VAL A 231 7.59 -3.42 -16.39
CA VAL A 231 7.17 -3.86 -15.06
C VAL A 231 7.57 -5.31 -14.82
N VAL A 232 7.38 -6.17 -15.82
CA VAL A 232 7.74 -7.58 -15.64
C VAL A 232 9.24 -7.75 -15.49
N VAL A 233 10.01 -7.09 -16.34
CA VAL A 233 11.47 -7.20 -16.27
C VAL A 233 11.98 -6.64 -14.94
N TYR A 234 11.44 -5.50 -14.53
CA TYR A 234 11.84 -4.95 -13.23
C TYR A 234 11.48 -5.90 -12.10
N THR A 235 10.30 -6.50 -12.16
CA THR A 235 9.89 -7.41 -11.08
C THR A 235 10.83 -8.59 -10.99
N LEU A 236 11.23 -9.14 -12.13
CA LEU A 236 12.22 -10.23 -12.10
C LEU A 236 13.53 -9.77 -11.49
N LEU A 237 14.00 -8.60 -11.91
CA LEU A 237 15.23 -8.06 -11.33
C LEU A 237 15.11 -7.87 -9.83
N ALA A 238 13.96 -7.36 -9.38
CA ALA A 238 13.75 -7.15 -7.95
C ALA A 238 13.76 -8.47 -7.19
N VAL A 239 13.19 -9.53 -7.77
CA VAL A 239 13.25 -10.86 -7.15
C VAL A 239 14.69 -11.28 -6.94
N LEU A 240 15.50 -11.15 -7.99
CA LEU A 240 16.90 -11.57 -7.90
C LEU A 240 17.67 -10.74 -6.87
N LEU A 241 17.43 -9.43 -6.88
CA LEU A 241 18.12 -8.56 -5.92
C LEU A 241 17.70 -8.84 -4.49
N TYR A 242 16.40 -8.99 -4.25
CA TYR A 242 15.95 -9.30 -2.89
C TYR A 242 16.36 -10.69 -2.46
N LEU A 243 16.45 -11.63 -3.39
CA LEU A 243 16.97 -12.95 -3.04
C LEU A 243 18.39 -12.82 -2.52
N SER A 244 19.24 -12.07 -3.21
CA SER A 244 20.60 -11.88 -2.76
C SER A 244 20.66 -11.17 -1.41
N ALA A 245 19.86 -10.10 -1.24
CA ALA A 245 19.87 -9.38 0.02
C ALA A 245 19.33 -10.21 1.17
N SER A 246 18.35 -11.07 0.89
CA SER A 246 17.79 -11.93 1.93
C SER A 246 18.78 -12.94 2.45
N VAL A 247 19.79 -13.26 1.65
CA VAL A 247 20.87 -14.13 2.11
C VAL A 247 22.00 -13.31 2.72
N VAL A 248 22.43 -12.28 2.04
CA VAL A 248 23.62 -11.52 2.46
C VAL A 248 23.39 -10.80 3.78
N TRP A 249 22.22 -10.17 3.94
CA TRP A 249 21.98 -9.39 5.15
C TRP A 249 22.04 -10.25 6.42
N PRO A 250 21.34 -11.39 6.51
CA PRO A 250 21.46 -12.21 7.73
C PRO A 250 22.87 -12.75 7.95
N VAL A 251 23.58 -13.10 6.89
CA VAL A 251 24.93 -13.63 7.06
C VAL A 251 25.81 -12.60 7.74
N PHE A 252 25.76 -11.36 7.28
CA PHE A 252 26.67 -10.35 7.83
C PHE A 252 26.15 -9.73 9.12
N CYS A 253 24.89 -9.93 9.48
CA CYS A 253 24.38 -9.42 10.75
C CYS A 253 24.39 -10.44 11.86
N PHE A 254 24.24 -11.73 11.52
CA PHE A 254 24.00 -12.74 12.56
C PHE A 254 25.01 -13.85 12.58
N ASP A 255 25.90 -13.95 11.60
CA ASP A 255 26.97 -14.92 11.67
C ASP A 255 27.97 -14.45 12.72
N ARG A 256 28.55 -15.41 13.43
CA ARG A 256 29.54 -15.07 14.47
C ARG A 256 30.73 -14.32 13.90
N LYS A 257 31.10 -14.65 12.67
CA LYS A 257 32.29 -14.04 12.08
C LYS A 257 32.07 -12.54 11.83
N TYR A 258 30.86 -12.13 11.47
CA TYR A 258 30.62 -10.74 11.08
C TYR A 258 29.71 -9.99 12.01
N GLY A 259 28.88 -10.68 12.76
CA GLY A 259 27.91 -10.05 13.61
C GLY A 259 27.63 -10.87 14.85
N SER A 260 26.39 -10.86 15.29
CA SER A 260 26.00 -11.51 16.53
C SER A 260 24.77 -12.38 16.29
N PRO A 261 24.86 -13.69 16.55
CA PRO A 261 23.70 -14.55 16.33
C PRO A 261 22.62 -14.41 17.38
N ARG A 262 22.90 -13.80 18.53
CA ARG A 262 21.94 -13.67 19.59
C ARG A 262 21.78 -12.24 20.01
N ARG A 263 20.58 -11.93 20.46
CA ARG A 263 20.29 -10.60 20.95
C ARG A 263 21.06 -10.35 22.25
N PRO A 264 21.80 -9.25 22.33
CA PRO A 264 22.47 -8.93 23.59
C PRO A 264 21.45 -8.75 24.71
N SER A 265 21.72 -9.34 25.86
CA SER A 265 20.79 -9.32 26.96
C SER A 265 20.61 -7.94 27.56
N SER A 266 21.63 -7.10 27.42
CA SER A 266 21.59 -5.74 27.97
C SER A 266 20.92 -4.74 27.05
N CYS A 267 20.51 -5.17 25.88
CA CYS A 267 19.96 -4.29 24.86
C CYS A 267 18.57 -3.82 25.25
N PRO A 268 18.31 -2.53 25.28
CA PRO A 268 16.97 -2.07 25.66
C PRO A 268 15.93 -2.34 24.59
N ARG A 269 14.71 -2.58 25.05
CA ARG A 269 13.61 -2.79 24.12
C ARG A 269 13.36 -1.52 23.33
N GLY A 270 13.15 -1.71 22.02
CA GLY A 270 12.82 -0.60 21.16
C GLY A 270 14.00 0.22 20.68
N ARG A 271 15.17 0.00 21.26
CA ARG A 271 16.36 0.73 20.85
C ARG A 271 17.55 -0.18 20.57
N CYS A 272 17.27 -1.45 20.43
CA CYS A 272 18.34 -2.41 20.24
C CYS A 272 18.68 -2.52 18.76
N PRO A 273 19.92 -2.24 18.37
CA PRO A 273 20.27 -2.40 16.95
C PRO A 273 20.08 -3.81 16.43
N TRP A 274 20.26 -4.80 17.30
CA TRP A 274 20.03 -6.19 16.88
C TRP A 274 18.57 -6.39 16.46
N ASP A 275 17.63 -5.79 17.18
CA ASP A 275 16.21 -5.89 16.82
C ASP A 275 15.95 -5.25 15.48
N SER A 276 16.58 -4.13 15.19
CA SER A 276 16.41 -3.48 13.90
C SER A 276 16.96 -4.36 12.78
N LYS A 277 18.08 -5.00 13.04
CA LYS A 277 18.61 -5.94 12.05
C LYS A 277 17.67 -7.11 11.81
N UNK A 278 16.94 -7.46 12.65
CA UNK A 278 16.08 -8.43 12.55
C UNK A 278 15.02 -8.10 11.76
N VAL A 279 14.54 -6.91 12.07
CA VAL A 279 13.41 -6.42 11.28
C VAL A 279 13.78 -6.37 9.81
N VAL A 280 14.95 -5.84 9.50
CA VAL A 280 15.39 -5.78 8.11
C VAL A 280 15.44 -7.18 7.50
N ALA A 281 15.97 -8.15 8.24
CA ALA A 281 16.06 -9.51 7.70
C ALA A 281 14.70 -10.09 7.41
N VAL A 282 13.78 -9.95 8.36
CA VAL A 282 12.42 -10.49 8.18
C VAL A 282 11.72 -9.83 7.01
N PHE A 283 11.78 -8.52 6.94
CA PHE A 283 11.04 -7.83 5.89
C PHE A 283 11.73 -7.91 4.55
N SER A 284 13.03 -8.21 4.51
CA SER A 284 13.65 -8.57 3.24
C SER A 284 13.01 -9.83 2.66
N VAL A 285 12.81 -10.83 3.50
CA VAL A 285 12.17 -12.07 3.05
C VAL A 285 10.72 -11.82 2.68
N VAL A 286 10.03 -11.01 3.47
CA VAL A 286 8.64 -10.66 3.14
C VAL A 286 8.58 -10.01 1.77
N ASN A 287 9.46 -9.03 1.52
CA ASN A 287 9.41 -8.35 0.23
C ASN A 287 9.84 -9.26 -0.91
N LEU A 288 10.78 -10.14 -0.65
CA LEU A 288 11.12 -11.16 -1.65
C LEU A 288 9.87 -11.94 -2.04
N ALA A 289 9.12 -12.41 -1.04
CA ALA A 289 7.90 -13.17 -1.32
C ALA A 289 6.88 -12.33 -2.09
N LEU A 290 6.78 -11.06 -1.76
CA LEU A 290 5.84 -10.19 -2.47
C LEU A 290 6.24 -10.00 -3.93
N TYR A 291 7.53 -9.83 -4.20
CA TYR A 291 7.97 -9.72 -5.58
C TYR A 291 7.84 -11.02 -6.33
N VAL A 292 8.05 -12.15 -5.68
CA VAL A 292 7.83 -13.45 -6.31
C VAL A 292 6.36 -13.62 -6.67
N ALA A 293 5.47 -13.30 -5.74
CA ALA A 293 4.04 -13.38 -6.02
C ALA A 293 3.65 -12.48 -7.18
N ASP A 294 4.21 -11.29 -7.21
CA ASP A 294 3.96 -10.35 -8.31
C ASP A 294 4.41 -10.95 -9.63
N LEU A 295 5.60 -11.52 -9.67
CA LEU A 295 6.13 -12.12 -10.88
C LEU A 295 5.28 -13.30 -11.34
N VAL A 296 4.91 -14.17 -10.41
CA VAL A 296 4.09 -15.32 -10.76
C VAL A 296 2.75 -14.88 -11.31
N TYR A 297 2.14 -13.89 -10.68
CA TYR A 297 0.85 -13.41 -11.13
C TYR A 297 0.95 -12.78 -12.52
N SER A 298 2.03 -12.06 -12.78
CA SER A 298 2.24 -11.47 -14.10
C SER A 298 2.43 -12.54 -15.17
N GLN A 299 3.12 -13.63 -14.83
CA GLN A 299 3.31 -14.70 -15.78
C GLN A 299 1.99 -15.39 -16.11
N ARG A 300 1.13 -15.55 -15.13
CA ARG A 300 -0.17 -16.16 -15.38
C ARG A 300 -1.00 -15.30 -16.33
N ILE A 301 -0.97 -14.00 -16.14
CA ILE A 301 -1.68 -13.09 -17.02
C ILE A 301 -1.14 -13.20 -18.45
N ARG A 302 0.17 -13.24 -18.59
CA ARG A 302 0.77 -13.34 -19.92
C ARG A 302 0.42 -14.67 -20.61
N PHE A 303 0.36 -15.74 -19.85
CA PHE A 303 -0.02 -17.01 -20.41
C PHE A 303 -1.44 -16.98 -20.96
N VAL A 304 -2.35 -16.40 -20.20
CA VAL A 304 -3.73 -16.25 -20.66
C VAL A 304 -3.78 -15.37 -21.91
N THR A 305 -2.98 -14.31 -21.94
CA THR A 305 -2.96 -13.41 -23.07
C THR A 305 -2.54 -14.14 -24.36
N GLN A 306 -1.67 -15.09 -24.27
CA GLN A 306 -1.15 -15.77 -25.46
C GLN A 306 -2.15 -16.72 -26.07
N GLN A 307 -3.06 -17.28 -25.29
CA GLN A 307 -4.00 -18.27 -25.80
C GLN A 307 -4.88 -17.75 -26.93
N PRO A 308 -5.49 -16.58 -26.80
CA PRO A 308 -6.31 -16.08 -27.90
C PRO A 308 -5.52 -15.87 -29.18
N ARG A 309 -4.27 -15.50 -29.08
CA ARG A 309 -3.46 -15.34 -30.27
C ARG A 309 -3.28 -16.66 -31.00
N VAL A 310 -3.09 -17.72 -30.25
CA VAL A 310 -3.00 -19.04 -30.86
C VAL A 310 -4.33 -19.40 -31.55
N LEU A 311 -5.43 -19.11 -30.87
CA LEU A 311 -6.73 -19.36 -31.48
C LEU A 311 -6.92 -18.53 -32.72
N GLU A 312 -6.45 -17.31 -32.74
CA GLU A 312 -6.57 -16.49 -33.94
C GLU A 312 -5.80 -17.08 -35.10
N GLN A 313 -4.62 -17.63 -34.84
CA GLN A 313 -3.83 -18.24 -35.87
C GLN A 313 -4.49 -19.50 -36.40
N ASN A 314 -5.14 -20.22 -35.54
CA ASN A 314 -5.70 -21.52 -35.94
C ASN A 314 -7.10 -21.41 -36.53
N GLY A 315 -7.84 -20.41 -36.10
CA GLY A 315 -9.23 -20.41 -36.46
C GLY A 315 -9.72 -19.10 -37.02
N THR A 316 -10.02 -19.15 -38.27
CA THR A 316 -10.62 -17.99 -38.92
C THR A 316 -12.05 -17.79 -38.46
N LYS A 317 -12.69 -18.85 -38.03
CA LYS A 317 -14.07 -18.75 -37.59
C LYS A 317 -14.23 -18.07 -36.28
N ARG A 318 -13.16 -17.53 -35.82
CA ARG A 318 -13.14 -17.04 -34.50
C ARG A 318 -12.97 -15.57 -34.38
N ASN A 319 -13.11 -14.82 -35.44
CA ASN A 319 -12.87 -13.40 -35.37
C ASN A 319 -13.69 -12.75 -34.26
N ARG A 320 -14.95 -13.12 -34.17
CA ARG A 320 -15.77 -12.55 -33.11
C ARG A 320 -15.35 -13.09 -31.76
N MET A 321 -15.10 -14.37 -31.69
CA MET A 321 -14.68 -14.96 -30.42
C MET A 321 -13.34 -14.38 -29.97
N ILE A 322 -12.44 -14.24 -30.93
CA ILE A 322 -11.13 -13.67 -30.63
C ILE A 322 -11.27 -12.24 -30.13
N ARG A 323 -12.15 -11.48 -30.78
CA ARG A 323 -12.38 -10.12 -30.35
C ARG A 323 -12.90 -10.08 -28.91
N ASN A 324 -13.83 -10.94 -28.59
CA ASN A 324 -14.37 -11.02 -27.25
C ASN A 324 -13.32 -11.44 -26.25
N ARG A 325 -12.46 -12.35 -26.64
CA ARG A 325 -11.40 -12.78 -25.75
C ARG A 325 -10.37 -11.69 -25.52
N ILE A 326 -10.09 -10.90 -26.55
CA ILE A 326 -9.18 -9.79 -26.37
C ILE A 326 -9.75 -8.79 -25.39
N GLU A 327 -11.04 -8.53 -25.49
CA GLU A 327 -11.67 -7.64 -24.52
C GLU A 327 -11.60 -8.21 -23.11
N TRP A 328 -11.83 -9.50 -23.00
CA TRP A 328 -11.75 -10.17 -21.72
C TRP A 328 -10.35 -10.11 -21.15
N GLU A 329 -9.34 -10.27 -22.00
CA GLU A 329 -7.96 -10.19 -21.56
C GLU A 329 -7.60 -8.80 -21.08
N LYS A 330 -8.09 -7.79 -21.74
CA LYS A 330 -7.85 -6.44 -21.28
C LYS A 330 -8.44 -6.23 -19.89
N THR A 331 -9.64 -6.74 -19.68
CA THR A 331 -10.26 -6.66 -18.37
C THR A 331 -9.43 -7.40 -17.35
N LEU A 332 -8.98 -8.59 -17.68
CA LEU A 332 -8.18 -9.39 -16.76
C LEU A 332 -6.87 -8.70 -16.41
N LEU A 333 -6.24 -8.08 -17.40
CA LEU A 333 -4.98 -7.41 -17.18
C LEU A 333 -5.11 -6.28 -16.15
N TYR A 334 -6.21 -5.56 -16.17
CA TYR A 334 -6.37 -4.42 -15.29
C TYR A 334 -7.14 -4.73 -14.03
N THR A 335 -7.96 -5.77 -14.01
CA THR A 335 -8.64 -6.16 -12.79
C THR A 335 -7.87 -7.19 -12.00
N GLN A 336 -7.29 -8.14 -12.68
CA GLN A 336 -6.53 -9.22 -12.04
C GLN A 336 -7.31 -9.84 -10.90
N LYS A 337 -8.45 -10.24 -11.19
CA LYS A 337 -9.28 -10.89 -10.19
C LYS A 337 -8.74 -12.24 -9.76
#